data_4958edec269be91f94f8f94bd340118c
#
_entry.id   4958edec269be91f94f8f94bd340118c
#
_cell.length_a   1.000
_cell.length_b   1.000
_cell.length_c   1.000
_cell.angle_alpha   90.00
_cell.angle_beta   90.00
_cell.angle_gamma   90.00
#
_symmetry.space_group_name_H-M   'P 1'
#
loop_
_entity.id
_entity.type
_entity.pdbx_description
1 polymer ?
#
loop_
_entity_poly.entity_id
_entity_poly.type
_entity_poly.pdbx_seq_one_letter_code
_entity_poly.pdbx_strand_id
1 'polypeptide(L)'
;DINEVGANLRLTIPRLFFPTNTEKIIPKYMTPSTRISFGATSQRNIGLDKQTLNGIFNYNWYPSTKVTNNLDLFNIQFVKNLNTANYFGVYQNSYNRLNTIAQTYNSNASYLDEDGNLTYPEGTDGFISDVLNNNTALTPDDDNYIDVSNISQREQRLTEDNLIFSSSFNYTKDRRENIFDNDFSIL
;
A
#
# COMPACT_ATOMS: atom_id res chain seq x y z
N ASP A 1 13.20 -14.37 -10.67
CA ASP A 1 11.86 -14.64 -11.24
C ASP A 1 10.81 -13.88 -10.45
N ILE A 2 9.91 -13.22 -11.18
CA ILE A 2 8.74 -12.56 -10.59
C ILE A 2 7.57 -13.51 -10.77
N ASN A 3 6.94 -13.89 -9.66
CA ASN A 3 5.74 -14.72 -9.65
C ASN A 3 4.62 -14.00 -8.93
N GLU A 4 3.46 -13.95 -9.56
CA GLU A 4 2.24 -13.41 -8.95
C GLU A 4 1.12 -14.44 -9.07
N VAL A 5 0.48 -14.72 -7.95
CA VAL A 5 -0.69 -15.59 -7.89
C VAL A 5 -1.79 -14.83 -7.16
N GLY A 6 -2.97 -14.77 -7.75
CA GLY A 6 -4.12 -14.07 -7.17
C GLY A 6 -5.43 -14.79 -7.41
N ALA A 7 -6.37 -14.52 -6.52
CA ALA A 7 -7.77 -14.94 -6.64
C ALA A 7 -8.69 -13.76 -6.40
N ASN A 8 -9.81 -13.70 -7.12
CA ASN A 8 -10.81 -12.67 -6.97
C ASN A 8 -12.21 -13.29 -6.94
N LEU A 9 -13.00 -12.91 -5.95
CA LEU A 9 -14.40 -13.28 -5.78
C LEU A 9 -15.25 -12.02 -5.97
N ARG A 10 -16.29 -12.10 -6.82
CA ARG A 10 -17.21 -11.01 -7.06
C ARG A 10 -18.65 -11.49 -6.96
N LEU A 11 -19.43 -10.81 -6.12
CA LEU A 11 -20.87 -10.99 -6.00
C LEU A 11 -21.56 -9.72 -6.50
N THR A 12 -22.52 -9.86 -7.40
CA THR A 12 -23.36 -8.76 -7.86
C THR A 12 -24.82 -9.05 -7.52
N ILE A 13 -25.45 -8.16 -6.79
CA ILE A 13 -26.85 -8.24 -6.37
C ILE A 13 -27.62 -7.17 -7.14
N PRO A 14 -28.69 -7.51 -7.92
CA PRO A 14 -29.43 -6.55 -8.74
C PRO A 14 -30.42 -5.71 -7.90
N ARG A 15 -29.95 -5.17 -6.80
CA ARG A 15 -30.64 -4.23 -5.91
C ARG A 15 -29.64 -3.57 -4.98
N LEU A 16 -30.02 -2.50 -4.31
CA LEU A 16 -29.25 -2.00 -3.18
C LEU A 16 -29.40 -2.95 -1.99
N PHE A 17 -28.28 -3.51 -1.57
CA PHE A 17 -28.22 -4.29 -0.33
C PHE A 17 -27.80 -3.36 0.81
N PHE A 18 -28.82 -2.88 1.54
CA PHE A 18 -28.64 -1.95 2.65
C PHE A 18 -29.59 -2.34 3.80
N PRO A 19 -29.22 -2.12 5.08
CA PRO A 19 -30.03 -2.51 6.24
C PRO A 19 -31.42 -1.86 6.31
N THR A 20 -31.60 -0.71 5.66
CA THR A 20 -32.87 0.02 5.62
C THR A 20 -33.50 -0.01 4.23
N ASN A 21 -34.80 0.26 4.15
CA ASN A 21 -35.51 0.32 2.87
C ASN A 21 -35.09 1.58 2.08
N THR A 22 -34.28 1.37 1.05
CA THR A 22 -33.74 2.43 0.18
C THR A 22 -34.62 2.70 -1.05
N GLU A 23 -35.69 1.94 -1.28
CA GLU A 23 -36.56 2.06 -2.48
C GLU A 23 -37.22 3.45 -2.61
N LYS A 24 -37.40 4.17 -1.49
CA LYS A 24 -37.91 5.54 -1.50
C LYS A 24 -36.90 6.57 -2.04
N ILE A 25 -35.61 6.30 -1.91
CA ILE A 25 -34.53 7.21 -2.31
C ILE A 25 -33.98 6.79 -3.68
N ILE A 26 -33.79 5.49 -3.88
CA ILE A 26 -33.26 4.89 -5.12
C ILE A 26 -34.23 3.79 -5.56
N PRO A 27 -35.27 4.17 -6.31
CA PRO A 27 -36.31 3.24 -6.77
C PRO A 27 -35.78 2.22 -7.78
N LYS A 28 -36.49 1.11 -7.97
CA LYS A 28 -36.10 0.01 -8.87
C LYS A 28 -35.93 0.42 -10.33
N TYR A 29 -36.64 1.45 -10.80
CA TYR A 29 -36.48 1.93 -12.18
C TYR A 29 -35.08 2.53 -12.45
N MET A 30 -34.34 2.92 -11.42
CA MET A 30 -32.93 3.36 -11.52
C MET A 30 -31.96 2.19 -11.67
N THR A 31 -32.45 0.95 -11.83
CA THR A 31 -31.63 -0.26 -11.98
C THR A 31 -30.45 -0.35 -10.99
N PRO A 32 -30.74 -0.22 -9.67
CA PRO A 32 -29.67 -0.26 -8.69
C PRO A 32 -29.00 -1.62 -8.59
N SER A 33 -27.72 -1.63 -8.32
CA SER A 33 -26.97 -2.85 -8.05
C SER A 33 -25.97 -2.64 -6.93
N THR A 34 -25.70 -3.73 -6.20
CA THR A 34 -24.64 -3.82 -5.21
C THR A 34 -23.59 -4.79 -5.70
N ARG A 35 -22.33 -4.40 -5.65
CA ARG A 35 -21.19 -5.25 -5.97
C ARG A 35 -20.32 -5.39 -4.74
N ILE A 36 -20.04 -6.63 -4.38
CA ILE A 36 -19.10 -6.97 -3.32
C ILE A 36 -17.97 -7.75 -3.98
N SER A 37 -16.74 -7.30 -3.81
CA SER A 37 -15.56 -7.96 -4.36
C SER A 37 -14.53 -8.18 -3.26
N PHE A 38 -13.93 -9.38 -3.25
CA PHE A 38 -12.79 -9.73 -2.41
C PHE A 38 -11.69 -10.26 -3.30
N GLY A 39 -10.49 -9.76 -3.12
CA GLY A 39 -9.31 -10.22 -3.83
C GLY A 39 -8.18 -10.52 -2.87
N ALA A 40 -7.37 -11.51 -3.22
CA ALA A 40 -6.12 -11.83 -2.55
C ALA A 40 -5.05 -12.06 -3.61
N THR A 41 -3.90 -11.43 -3.45
CA THR A 41 -2.76 -11.59 -4.33
C THR A 41 -1.52 -11.83 -3.51
N SER A 42 -0.72 -12.82 -3.91
CA SER A 42 0.63 -13.06 -3.37
C SER A 42 1.63 -12.84 -4.48
N GLN A 43 2.53 -11.91 -4.28
CA GLN A 43 3.55 -11.52 -5.24
C GLN A 43 4.92 -11.80 -4.65
N ARG A 44 5.69 -12.66 -5.34
CA ARG A 44 7.11 -12.83 -5.11
C ARG A 44 7.87 -11.99 -6.11
N ASN A 45 8.73 -11.11 -5.62
CA ASN A 45 9.43 -10.13 -6.45
C ASN A 45 10.94 -10.20 -6.21
N ILE A 46 11.71 -9.55 -7.09
CA ILE A 46 13.16 -9.32 -6.90
C ILE A 46 13.42 -8.49 -5.63
N GLY A 47 12.41 -7.70 -5.20
CA GLY A 47 12.41 -6.97 -3.94
C GLY A 47 11.83 -7.78 -2.78
N LEU A 48 11.06 -7.11 -1.91
CA LEU A 48 10.33 -7.76 -0.83
C LEU A 48 9.06 -8.42 -1.37
N ASP A 49 8.81 -9.64 -0.91
CA ASP A 49 7.58 -10.35 -1.23
C ASP A 49 6.38 -9.64 -0.59
N LYS A 50 5.22 -9.65 -1.28
CA LYS A 50 4.02 -8.96 -0.81
C LYS A 50 2.78 -9.84 -0.88
N GLN A 51 1.92 -9.70 0.10
CA GLN A 51 0.55 -10.19 0.06
C GLN A 51 -0.41 -9.01 0.11
N THR A 52 -1.37 -8.99 -0.80
CA THR A 52 -2.39 -7.94 -0.83
C THR A 52 -3.76 -8.57 -0.68
N LEU A 53 -4.54 -8.05 0.26
CA LEU A 53 -5.96 -8.35 0.41
C LEU A 53 -6.75 -7.09 0.09
N ASN A 54 -7.75 -7.19 -0.76
CA ASN A 54 -8.63 -6.09 -1.09
C ASN A 54 -10.10 -6.48 -0.96
N GLY A 55 -10.89 -5.54 -0.46
CA GLY A 55 -12.33 -5.65 -0.33
C GLY A 55 -13.00 -4.38 -0.83
N ILE A 56 -13.97 -4.53 -1.75
CA ILE A 56 -14.72 -3.40 -2.30
C ILE A 56 -16.20 -3.66 -2.09
N PHE A 57 -16.88 -2.67 -1.55
CA PHE A 57 -18.33 -2.63 -1.45
C PHE A 57 -18.84 -1.44 -2.24
N ASN A 58 -19.48 -1.70 -3.37
CA ASN A 58 -19.85 -0.70 -4.37
C ASN A 58 -21.35 -0.71 -4.62
N TYR A 59 -21.93 0.48 -4.72
CA TYR A 59 -23.29 0.72 -5.20
C TYR A 59 -23.25 1.43 -6.54
N ASN A 60 -24.11 1.00 -7.46
CA ASN A 60 -24.27 1.63 -8.75
C ASN A 60 -25.76 1.77 -9.07
N TRP A 61 -26.19 2.95 -9.58
CA TRP A 61 -27.56 3.19 -10.01
C TRP A 61 -27.62 4.26 -11.10
N TYR A 62 -28.67 4.20 -11.89
CA TYR A 62 -28.87 5.01 -13.08
C TYR A 62 -30.17 5.81 -12.98
N PRO A 63 -30.17 7.07 -12.47
CA PRO A 63 -31.35 7.93 -12.39
C PRO A 63 -32.01 8.19 -13.74
N SER A 64 -31.21 8.19 -14.82
CA SER A 64 -31.66 8.26 -16.22
C SER A 64 -30.66 7.57 -17.12
N THR A 65 -31.01 7.42 -18.40
CA THR A 65 -30.10 6.83 -19.42
C THR A 65 -28.79 7.61 -19.60
N LYS A 66 -28.78 8.87 -19.22
CA LYS A 66 -27.62 9.77 -19.33
C LYS A 66 -26.90 10.04 -18.01
N VAL A 67 -27.38 9.47 -16.90
CA VAL A 67 -26.82 9.72 -15.57
C VAL A 67 -26.45 8.43 -14.88
N THR A 68 -25.21 8.32 -14.47
CA THR A 68 -24.68 7.20 -13.70
C THR A 68 -24.16 7.70 -12.36
N ASN A 69 -24.57 7.04 -11.29
CA ASN A 69 -24.03 7.22 -9.96
C ASN A 69 -23.30 5.95 -9.54
N ASN A 70 -22.10 6.12 -9.03
CA ASN A 70 -21.28 5.04 -8.51
C ASN A 70 -20.74 5.46 -7.14
N LEU A 71 -21.00 4.66 -6.13
CA LEU A 71 -20.54 4.88 -4.77
C LEU A 71 -19.73 3.67 -4.31
N ASP A 72 -18.42 3.85 -4.15
CA ASP A 72 -17.59 2.94 -3.39
C ASP A 72 -17.74 3.29 -1.92
N LEU A 73 -18.61 2.55 -1.23
CA LEU A 73 -18.87 2.78 0.19
C LEU A 73 -17.64 2.42 1.02
N PHE A 74 -17.03 1.27 0.71
CA PHE A 74 -15.79 0.81 1.30
C PHE A 74 -14.89 0.27 0.21
N ASN A 75 -13.67 0.78 0.17
CA ASN A 75 -12.56 0.19 -0.56
C ASN A 75 -11.41 0.03 0.43
N ILE A 76 -11.17 -1.21 0.83
CA ILE A 76 -10.16 -1.57 1.83
C ILE A 76 -9.08 -2.36 1.10
N GLN A 77 -7.83 -1.93 1.28
CA GLN A 77 -6.67 -2.65 0.80
C GLN A 77 -5.70 -2.84 1.95
N PHE A 78 -5.39 -4.09 2.26
CA PHE A 78 -4.33 -4.45 3.20
C PHE A 78 -3.16 -5.03 2.43
N VAL A 79 -1.98 -4.45 2.62
CA VAL A 79 -0.72 -4.90 2.03
C VAL A 79 0.18 -5.37 3.15
N LYS A 80 0.54 -6.64 3.12
CA LYS A 80 1.51 -7.24 4.03
C LYS A 80 2.82 -7.47 3.31
N ASN A 81 3.90 -6.92 3.87
CA ASN A 81 5.25 -7.19 3.40
C ASN A 81 5.79 -8.45 4.06
N LEU A 82 6.45 -9.30 3.27
CA LEU A 82 7.05 -10.55 3.71
C LEU A 82 8.57 -10.46 3.56
N ASN A 83 9.29 -11.30 4.31
CA ASN A 83 10.76 -11.35 4.28
C ASN A 83 11.42 -10.01 4.55
N THR A 84 10.81 -9.20 5.44
CA THR A 84 11.31 -7.86 5.79
C THR A 84 12.72 -7.90 6.38
N ALA A 85 13.09 -8.98 7.07
CA ALA A 85 14.44 -9.23 7.58
C ALA A 85 15.51 -9.24 6.47
N ASN A 86 15.14 -9.49 5.22
CA ASN A 86 16.06 -9.47 4.08
C ASN A 86 16.13 -8.11 3.38
N TYR A 87 15.63 -7.04 4.00
CA TYR A 87 15.62 -5.70 3.41
C TYR A 87 17.01 -5.28 2.89
N PHE A 88 18.03 -5.40 3.71
CA PHE A 88 19.39 -5.03 3.37
C PHE A 88 20.05 -5.99 2.33
N GLY A 89 19.60 -7.24 2.27
CA GLY A 89 19.96 -8.18 1.21
C GLY A 89 19.45 -7.75 -0.16
N VAL A 90 18.28 -7.08 -0.20
CA VAL A 90 17.68 -6.56 -1.43
C VAL A 90 18.21 -5.15 -1.77
N TYR A 91 18.29 -4.27 -0.79
CA TYR A 91 18.68 -2.86 -0.96
C TYR A 91 20.16 -2.65 -0.60
N GLN A 92 21.05 -3.28 -1.40
CA GLN A 92 22.49 -3.30 -1.18
C GLN A 92 23.13 -1.91 -1.05
N ASN A 93 22.64 -0.91 -1.77
CA ASN A 93 23.15 0.45 -1.66
C ASN A 93 22.93 1.04 -0.25
N SER A 94 21.77 0.79 0.35
CA SER A 94 21.47 1.20 1.72
C SER A 94 22.34 0.45 2.73
N TYR A 95 22.50 -0.87 2.52
CA TYR A 95 23.41 -1.69 3.33
C TYR A 95 24.85 -1.21 3.28
N ASN A 96 25.42 -1.04 2.07
CA ASN A 96 26.81 -0.63 1.90
C ASN A 96 27.08 0.74 2.54
N ARG A 97 26.15 1.68 2.42
CA ARG A 97 26.27 3.00 3.08
C ARG A 97 26.22 2.87 4.59
N LEU A 98 25.27 2.11 5.14
CA LEU A 98 25.15 1.86 6.57
C LEU A 98 26.40 1.16 7.12
N ASN A 99 26.88 0.13 6.42
CA ASN A 99 28.07 -0.63 6.81
C ASN A 99 29.32 0.26 6.84
N THR A 100 29.51 1.14 5.85
CA THR A 100 30.62 2.09 5.81
C THR A 100 30.60 3.03 7.03
N ILE A 101 29.41 3.51 7.43
CA ILE A 101 29.26 4.37 8.61
C ILE A 101 29.57 3.55 9.88
N ALA A 102 29.07 2.32 9.96
CA ALA A 102 29.27 1.45 11.11
C ALA A 102 30.74 1.11 11.34
N GLN A 103 31.53 0.88 10.29
CA GLN A 103 32.98 0.64 10.40
C GLN A 103 33.74 1.75 11.14
N THR A 104 33.19 2.98 11.16
CA THR A 104 33.80 4.12 11.85
C THR A 104 33.18 4.38 13.23
N TYR A 105 31.88 4.19 13.38
CA TYR A 105 31.12 4.67 14.53
C TYR A 105 30.50 3.57 15.40
N ASN A 106 30.53 2.30 14.95
CA ASN A 106 30.02 1.19 15.75
C ASN A 106 31.00 0.81 16.85
N SER A 107 30.52 0.75 18.07
CA SER A 107 31.26 0.29 19.25
C SER A 107 30.88 -1.13 19.68
N ASN A 108 29.85 -1.73 19.09
CA ASN A 108 29.32 -3.02 19.50
C ASN A 108 29.75 -4.14 18.52
N ALA A 109 30.71 -4.94 18.96
CA ALA A 109 31.22 -6.05 18.15
C ALA A 109 30.19 -7.13 17.84
N SER A 110 29.09 -7.22 18.62
CA SER A 110 28.03 -8.23 18.37
C SER A 110 27.18 -7.95 17.13
N TYR A 111 27.29 -6.75 16.56
CA TYR A 111 26.61 -6.36 15.34
C TYR A 111 27.36 -6.78 14.07
N LEU A 112 28.62 -7.21 14.22
CA LEU A 112 29.52 -7.49 13.10
C LEU A 112 29.69 -8.99 12.89
N ASP A 113 29.88 -9.35 11.64
CA ASP A 113 30.35 -10.69 11.26
C ASP A 113 31.88 -10.84 11.41
N GLU A 114 32.41 -12.00 11.04
CA GLU A 114 33.87 -12.30 11.11
C GLU A 114 34.72 -11.38 10.20
N ASP A 115 34.13 -10.80 9.16
CA ASP A 115 34.78 -9.89 8.21
C ASP A 115 34.63 -8.42 8.63
N GLY A 116 33.98 -8.13 9.77
CA GLY A 116 33.78 -6.79 10.29
C GLY A 116 32.65 -6.02 9.61
N ASN A 117 31.73 -6.70 8.96
CA ASN A 117 30.54 -6.12 8.34
C ASN A 117 29.32 -6.29 9.24
N LEU A 118 28.37 -5.36 9.14
CA LEU A 118 27.09 -5.49 9.85
C LEU A 118 26.35 -6.74 9.39
N THR A 119 25.93 -7.55 10.33
CA THR A 119 24.94 -8.61 10.07
C THR A 119 23.57 -8.01 9.84
N TYR A 120 22.70 -8.69 9.09
CA TYR A 120 21.31 -8.24 8.97
C TYR A 120 20.34 -9.43 9.19
N PRO A 121 19.21 -9.18 9.90
CA PRO A 121 18.73 -7.84 10.35
C PRO A 121 19.35 -7.35 11.66
N GLU A 122 19.86 -8.25 12.53
CA GLU A 122 20.17 -7.91 13.93
C GLU A 122 21.25 -6.82 14.06
N GLY A 123 22.32 -6.90 13.29
CA GLY A 123 23.42 -5.94 13.35
C GLY A 123 23.04 -4.58 12.78
N THR A 124 22.31 -4.57 11.65
CA THR A 124 21.83 -3.33 11.03
C THR A 124 20.83 -2.61 11.91
N ASP A 125 19.83 -3.34 12.44
CA ASP A 125 18.79 -2.76 13.31
C ASP A 125 19.39 -2.26 14.63
N GLY A 126 20.33 -3.04 15.20
CA GLY A 126 21.05 -2.65 16.41
C GLY A 126 21.84 -1.37 16.21
N PHE A 127 22.63 -1.26 15.14
CA PHE A 127 23.43 -0.06 14.86
C PHE A 127 22.55 1.16 14.56
N ILE A 128 21.47 1.01 13.77
CA ILE A 128 20.49 2.07 13.52
C ILE A 128 19.89 2.55 14.84
N SER A 129 19.49 1.62 15.71
CA SER A 129 18.92 1.94 17.03
C SER A 129 19.90 2.71 17.90
N ASP A 130 21.18 2.31 17.94
CA ASP A 130 22.22 2.99 18.72
C ASP A 130 22.46 4.42 18.22
N VAL A 131 22.50 4.63 16.89
CA VAL A 131 22.65 5.98 16.31
C VAL A 131 21.45 6.85 16.66
N LEU A 132 20.22 6.38 16.43
CA LEU A 132 19.01 7.17 16.64
C LEU A 132 18.73 7.47 18.13
N ASN A 133 19.23 6.64 19.05
CA ASN A 133 19.14 6.85 20.49
C ASN A 133 20.34 7.62 21.08
N ASN A 134 21.22 8.16 20.22
CA ASN A 134 22.46 8.89 20.62
C ASN A 134 23.42 8.04 21.47
N ASN A 135 23.49 6.75 21.23
CA ASN A 135 24.42 5.82 21.89
C ASN A 135 25.74 5.69 21.12
N THR A 136 25.94 6.46 20.06
CA THR A 136 27.17 6.55 19.26
C THR A 136 27.77 7.95 19.34
N ALA A 137 28.94 8.15 18.73
CA ALA A 137 29.57 9.48 18.63
C ALA A 137 28.89 10.40 17.60
N LEU A 138 27.91 9.89 16.82
CA LEU A 138 27.16 10.67 15.83
C LEU A 138 26.12 11.56 16.52
N THR A 139 26.02 12.80 16.05
CA THR A 139 25.02 13.77 16.49
C THR A 139 24.00 14.07 15.39
N PRO A 140 22.78 14.55 15.71
CA PRO A 140 21.75 14.84 14.71
C PRO A 140 22.14 15.81 13.59
N ASP A 141 23.19 16.62 13.80
CA ASP A 141 23.70 17.56 12.81
C ASP A 141 24.73 16.94 11.85
N ASP A 142 25.17 15.70 12.12
CA ASP A 142 26.13 15.00 11.27
C ASP A 142 25.48 14.42 10.02
N ASP A 143 26.12 14.57 8.87
CA ASP A 143 25.66 13.98 7.59
C ASP A 143 25.47 12.46 7.70
N ASN A 144 26.37 11.77 8.43
CA ASN A 144 26.26 10.33 8.64
C ASN A 144 25.05 9.96 9.53
N TYR A 145 24.69 10.76 10.52
CA TYR A 145 23.45 10.56 11.30
C TYR A 145 22.22 10.71 10.41
N ILE A 146 22.21 11.75 9.58
CA ILE A 146 21.11 12.03 8.64
C ILE A 146 20.96 10.85 7.65
N ASP A 147 22.07 10.31 7.15
CA ASP A 147 22.04 9.14 6.26
C ASP A 147 21.48 7.90 6.95
N VAL A 148 21.90 7.59 8.19
CA VAL A 148 21.34 6.47 8.97
C VAL A 148 19.84 6.67 9.21
N SER A 149 19.42 7.87 9.57
CA SER A 149 18.01 8.22 9.77
C SER A 149 17.20 8.03 8.48
N ASN A 150 17.71 8.48 7.34
CA ASN A 150 17.06 8.30 6.04
C ASN A 150 16.95 6.84 5.62
N ILE A 151 18.00 6.03 5.87
CA ILE A 151 18.01 4.59 5.61
C ILE A 151 16.94 3.91 6.47
N SER A 152 16.88 4.21 7.77
CA SER A 152 15.90 3.67 8.70
C SER A 152 14.47 4.02 8.28
N GLN A 153 14.19 5.28 7.97
CA GLN A 153 12.87 5.71 7.52
C GLN A 153 12.45 5.04 6.19
N ARG A 154 13.42 4.82 5.29
CA ARG A 154 13.15 4.11 4.03
C ARG A 154 12.84 2.65 4.27
N GLU A 155 13.63 1.98 5.12
CA GLU A 155 13.41 0.61 5.54
C GLU A 155 12.01 0.46 6.13
N GLN A 156 11.67 1.26 7.15
CA GLN A 156 10.36 1.25 7.80
C GLN A 156 9.23 1.38 6.79
N ARG A 157 9.27 2.38 5.90
CA ARG A 157 8.22 2.60 4.88
C ARG A 157 8.06 1.43 3.91
N LEU A 158 9.14 0.68 3.62
CA LEU A 158 9.11 -0.41 2.66
C LEU A 158 8.81 -1.78 3.29
N THR A 159 8.97 -1.89 4.61
CA THR A 159 8.76 -3.13 5.37
C THR A 159 7.46 -3.14 6.18
N GLU A 160 6.92 -1.96 6.52
CA GLU A 160 5.65 -1.86 7.24
C GLU A 160 4.47 -2.40 6.44
N ASP A 161 3.56 -3.03 7.16
CA ASP A 161 2.26 -3.42 6.63
C ASP A 161 1.38 -2.18 6.47
N ASN A 162 0.63 -2.10 5.38
CA ASN A 162 -0.20 -0.95 5.08
C ASN A 162 -1.68 -1.32 5.00
N LEU A 163 -2.51 -0.55 5.70
CA LEU A 163 -3.96 -0.59 5.58
C LEU A 163 -4.45 0.70 4.95
N ILE A 164 -5.02 0.59 3.76
CA ILE A 164 -5.60 1.71 3.03
C ILE A 164 -7.11 1.57 3.05
N PHE A 165 -7.78 2.61 3.49
CA PHE A 165 -9.22 2.71 3.47
C PHE A 165 -9.63 3.94 2.66
N SER A 166 -10.55 3.76 1.73
CA SER A 166 -11.10 4.86 0.94
C SER A 166 -12.60 4.69 0.68
N SER A 167 -13.26 5.81 0.45
CA SER A 167 -14.63 5.88 -0.05
C SER A 167 -14.67 6.90 -1.17
N SER A 168 -15.43 6.64 -2.22
CA SER A 168 -15.54 7.55 -3.36
C SER A 168 -16.96 7.58 -3.92
N PHE A 169 -17.37 8.76 -4.37
CA PHE A 169 -18.63 8.94 -5.08
C PHE A 169 -18.36 9.58 -6.43
N ASN A 170 -18.78 8.90 -7.49
CA ASN A 170 -18.65 9.35 -8.86
C ASN A 170 -20.04 9.61 -9.46
N TYR A 171 -20.24 10.82 -9.91
CA TYR A 171 -21.43 11.26 -10.64
C TYR A 171 -21.03 11.53 -12.08
N THR A 172 -21.62 10.82 -13.02
CA THR A 172 -21.37 11.02 -14.45
C THR A 172 -22.67 11.42 -15.14
N LYS A 173 -22.64 12.53 -15.85
CA LYS A 173 -23.76 12.98 -16.70
C LYS A 173 -23.31 13.13 -18.14
N ASP A 174 -23.87 12.32 -19.02
CA ASP A 174 -23.68 12.45 -20.47
C ASP A 174 -24.63 13.53 -21.02
N ARG A 175 -24.07 14.56 -21.65
CA ARG A 175 -24.83 15.66 -22.24
C ARG A 175 -25.07 15.49 -23.73
N ARG A 176 -24.45 14.48 -24.35
CA ARG A 176 -24.61 14.23 -25.79
C ARG A 176 -26.06 13.87 -26.11
N GLU A 177 -26.58 14.45 -27.17
CA GLU A 177 -27.91 14.10 -27.67
C GLU A 177 -27.88 12.82 -28.49
N ASN A 178 -26.77 12.56 -29.20
CA ASN A 178 -26.53 11.35 -29.96
C ASN A 178 -25.03 10.96 -29.94
N ILE A 179 -24.69 9.80 -30.50
CA ILE A 179 -23.31 9.27 -30.51
C ILE A 179 -22.32 10.10 -31.34
N PHE A 180 -22.80 10.98 -32.21
CA PHE A 180 -21.97 11.86 -33.05
C PHE A 180 -21.76 13.25 -32.41
N ASP A 181 -22.39 13.50 -31.28
CA ASP A 181 -22.24 14.72 -30.53
C ASP A 181 -20.91 14.73 -29.78
N ASN A 182 -20.16 15.83 -29.88
CA ASN A 182 -18.83 15.98 -29.24
C ASN A 182 -18.89 16.59 -27.84
N ASP A 183 -20.07 16.74 -27.25
CA ASP A 183 -20.21 17.22 -25.87
C ASP A 183 -19.55 16.26 -24.88
N PHE A 184 -18.80 16.83 -23.94
CA PHE A 184 -18.11 16.04 -22.92
C PHE A 184 -19.08 15.62 -21.81
N SER A 185 -18.87 14.40 -21.28
CA SER A 185 -19.48 13.99 -20.01
C SER A 185 -18.84 14.77 -18.85
N ILE A 186 -19.64 15.17 -17.86
CA ILE A 186 -19.13 15.76 -16.62
C ILE A 186 -18.89 14.63 -15.63
N LEU A 187 -17.65 14.51 -15.20
CA LEU A 187 -17.20 13.62 -14.13
C LEU A 187 -17.32 14.30 -12.78
#